data_268c8551e2a7ae279f68bca8007fe290
#
_entry.id   268c8551e2a7ae279f68bca8007fe290
#
_cell.length_a   1.000
_cell.length_b   1.000
_cell.length_c   1.000
_cell.angle_alpha   90.00
_cell.angle_beta   90.00
_cell.angle_gamma   90.00
#
_symmetry.space_group_name_H-M   'P 1'
#
loop_
_entity.id
_entity.type
_entity.pdbx_description
1 polymer ?
#
loop_
_entity_poly.entity_id
_entity_poly.type
_entity_poly.pdbx_seq_one_letter_code
_entity_poly.pdbx_strand_id
1 'polypeptide(L)'
;MIKQDSKQIYYYPNKIGRIILLAMEEIMGRNGVNAVLNLAKMRHLINNYPPNNFDRQFTFEEVSAIQQSLDEMYGPRGGRGLALRAGRACFKYGLKEFGPVLGIADLAFRLLPLNMKLKVGAEVF
;
A
#
# COMPACT_ATOMS: atom_id res chain seq x y z
N MET A 1 -24.05 12.98 17.70
CA MET A 1 -23.71 13.21 17.28
C MET A 1 -22.99 12.96 16.38
N ILE A 2 -22.80 12.99 16.03
CA ILE A 2 -22.26 12.92 14.88
C ILE A 2 -20.87 12.89 14.86
N LYS A 3 -20.21 13.52 15.64
CA LYS A 3 -18.84 13.53 15.59
C LYS A 3 -18.30 12.19 15.75
N GLN A 4 -19.03 11.31 16.20
CA GLN A 4 -18.55 9.99 16.23
C GLN A 4 -18.29 9.49 14.88
N ASP A 5 -19.06 9.95 13.94
CA ASP A 5 -18.88 9.52 12.58
C ASP A 5 -17.52 9.91 12.10
N SER A 6 -17.06 11.07 12.48
CA SER A 6 -15.75 11.52 12.07
C SER A 6 -14.66 10.71 12.75
N LYS A 7 -15.01 9.95 13.77
CA LYS A 7 -14.04 9.10 14.45
C LYS A 7 -14.06 7.68 13.94
N GLN A 8 -14.86 7.41 12.93
CA GLN A 8 -14.91 6.06 12.38
C GLN A 8 -13.55 5.69 11.81
N ILE A 9 -13.07 4.51 12.21
CA ILE A 9 -11.76 4.03 11.78
C ILE A 9 -11.97 2.97 10.71
N TYR A 10 -11.22 3.11 9.62
CA TYR A 10 -11.28 2.15 8.53
C TYR A 10 -10.03 1.29 8.56
N TYR A 11 -10.19 0.02 8.26
CA TYR A 11 -9.11 -0.95 8.32
C TYR A 11 -8.95 -1.70 7.01
N TYR A 12 -7.70 -1.91 6.65
CA TYR A 12 -7.33 -2.83 5.60
C TYR A 12 -7.02 -4.20 6.21
N PRO A 13 -7.16 -5.29 5.45
CA PRO A 13 -6.62 -6.58 5.88
C PRO A 13 -5.12 -6.48 6.15
N ASN A 14 -4.64 -7.25 7.10
CA ASN A 14 -3.20 -7.30 7.41
C ASN A 14 -2.36 -7.62 6.17
N LYS A 15 -2.87 -8.49 5.30
CA LYS A 15 -2.17 -8.86 4.08
C LYS A 15 -1.83 -7.63 3.23
N ILE A 16 -2.73 -6.64 3.19
CA ILE A 16 -2.48 -5.41 2.43
C ILE A 16 -1.36 -4.61 3.07
N GLY A 17 -1.38 -4.47 4.41
CA GLY A 17 -0.29 -3.77 5.09
C GLY A 17 1.04 -4.45 4.87
N ARG A 18 1.05 -5.78 4.90
CA ARG A 18 2.26 -6.54 4.63
C ARG A 18 2.77 -6.29 3.22
N ILE A 19 1.88 -6.29 2.23
CA ILE A 19 2.25 -6.05 0.84
C ILE A 19 2.84 -4.65 0.67
N ILE A 20 2.24 -3.65 1.31
CA ILE A 20 2.75 -2.28 1.25
C ILE A 20 4.18 -2.23 1.74
N LEU A 21 4.46 -2.84 2.89
CA LEU A 21 5.80 -2.78 3.47
C LEU A 21 6.81 -3.61 2.67
N LEU A 22 6.39 -4.75 2.13
CA LEU A 22 7.26 -5.54 1.27
C LEU A 22 7.59 -4.79 -0.01
N ALA A 23 6.61 -4.10 -0.58
CA ALA A 23 6.82 -3.30 -1.79
C ALA A 23 7.78 -2.15 -1.51
N MET A 24 7.63 -1.49 -0.36
CA MET A 24 8.55 -0.43 0.03
C MET A 24 9.96 -0.97 0.22
N GLU A 25 10.07 -2.15 0.82
CA GLU A 25 11.38 -2.77 1.03
C GLU A 25 12.08 -3.05 -0.30
N GLU A 26 11.33 -3.46 -1.30
CA GLU A 26 11.89 -3.70 -2.63
C GLU A 26 12.48 -2.41 -3.22
N ILE A 27 11.87 -1.27 -2.92
CA ILE A 27 12.28 0.01 -3.49
C ILE A 27 13.39 0.69 -2.68
N MET A 28 13.30 0.64 -1.36
CA MET A 28 14.21 1.40 -0.50
C MET A 28 15.03 0.56 0.47
N GLY A 29 14.87 -0.75 0.46
CA GLY A 29 15.58 -1.64 1.35
C GLY A 29 14.99 -1.68 2.74
N ARG A 30 15.41 -2.68 3.52
CA ARG A 30 14.90 -2.88 4.87
C ARG A 30 15.20 -1.69 5.77
N ASN A 31 16.40 -1.13 5.67
CA ASN A 31 16.76 0.02 6.49
C ASN A 31 15.92 1.23 6.17
N GLY A 32 15.60 1.44 4.89
CA GLY A 32 14.73 2.53 4.49
C GLY A 32 13.33 2.39 5.05
N VAL A 33 12.78 1.18 4.98
CA VAL A 33 11.46 0.91 5.54
C VAL A 33 11.48 1.15 7.06
N ASN A 34 12.51 0.66 7.74
CA ASN A 34 12.60 0.84 9.18
C ASN A 34 12.66 2.31 9.56
N ALA A 35 13.37 3.12 8.79
CA ALA A 35 13.43 4.57 9.04
C ALA A 35 12.04 5.21 8.88
N VAL A 36 11.31 4.81 7.84
CA VAL A 36 9.96 5.30 7.64
C VAL A 36 9.05 4.89 8.79
N LEU A 37 9.12 3.63 9.20
CA LEU A 37 8.29 3.14 10.30
C LEU A 37 8.62 3.85 11.61
N ASN A 38 9.90 4.12 11.85
CA ASN A 38 10.29 4.85 13.03
C ASN A 38 9.73 6.27 13.03
N LEU A 39 9.83 6.95 11.90
CA LEU A 39 9.31 8.31 11.77
C LEU A 39 7.78 8.34 11.87
N ALA A 40 7.12 7.33 11.34
CA ALA A 40 5.67 7.22 11.39
C ALA A 40 5.15 6.76 12.75
N LYS A 41 6.07 6.52 13.70
CA LYS A 41 5.72 6.04 15.05
C LYS A 41 5.08 4.66 15.01
N MET A 42 5.56 3.83 14.10
CA MET A 42 5.09 2.47 13.92
C MET A 42 6.22 1.48 14.15
N ARG A 43 7.00 1.71 15.22
CA ARG A 43 8.16 0.86 15.51
C ARG A 43 7.79 -0.59 15.74
N HIS A 44 6.58 -0.85 16.17
CA HIS A 44 6.12 -2.21 16.41
C HIS A 44 6.13 -3.07 15.15
N LEU A 45 6.20 -2.44 13.98
CA LEU A 45 6.25 -3.16 12.71
C LEU A 45 7.67 -3.37 12.20
N ILE A 46 8.67 -2.80 12.85
CA ILE A 46 10.06 -3.00 12.44
C ILE A 46 10.43 -4.46 12.65
N ASN A 47 10.83 -5.12 11.56
CA ASN A 47 11.12 -6.54 11.53
C ASN A 47 9.95 -7.40 12.00
N ASN A 48 8.74 -6.85 11.89
CA ASN A 48 7.53 -7.52 12.35
C ASN A 48 6.35 -7.01 11.52
N TYR A 49 6.44 -7.20 10.22
CA TYR A 49 5.39 -6.73 9.30
C TYR A 49 4.05 -7.37 9.64
N PRO A 50 2.95 -6.74 9.23
CA PRO A 50 1.63 -7.33 9.49
C PRO A 50 1.57 -8.77 9.00
N PRO A 51 0.84 -9.64 9.72
CA PRO A 51 0.78 -11.04 9.35
C PRO A 51 0.06 -11.26 8.02
N ASN A 52 0.35 -12.40 7.40
CA ASN A 52 -0.22 -12.73 6.10
C ASN A 52 -1.60 -13.36 6.30
N ASN A 53 -2.56 -12.53 6.67
CA ASN A 53 -3.94 -12.98 6.85
C ASN A 53 -4.90 -11.86 6.44
N PHE A 54 -6.19 -12.16 6.47
CA PHE A 54 -7.21 -11.21 6.05
C PHE A 54 -7.87 -10.46 7.21
N ASP A 55 -7.35 -10.59 8.40
CA ASP A 55 -7.88 -9.82 9.54
C ASP A 55 -7.67 -8.34 9.28
N ARG A 56 -8.69 -7.54 9.51
CA ARG A 56 -8.65 -6.11 9.22
C ARG A 56 -8.13 -5.36 10.42
N GLN A 57 -6.82 -5.17 10.47
CA GLN A 57 -6.15 -4.54 11.59
C GLN A 57 -5.17 -3.44 11.17
N PHE A 58 -4.97 -3.23 9.87
CA PHE A 58 -4.05 -2.21 9.37
C PHE A 58 -4.87 -0.98 8.99
N THR A 59 -4.71 0.13 9.71
CA THR A 59 -5.61 1.27 9.57
C THR A 59 -5.23 2.18 8.41
N PHE A 60 -6.21 2.95 7.95
CA PHE A 60 -5.97 4.00 6.96
C PHE A 60 -5.02 5.05 7.49
N GLU A 61 -5.11 5.34 8.80
CA GLU A 61 -4.21 6.30 9.43
C GLU A 61 -2.77 5.85 9.35
N GLU A 62 -2.55 4.53 9.48
CA GLU A 62 -1.19 4.00 9.33
C GLU A 62 -0.66 4.19 7.92
N VAL A 63 -1.51 3.99 6.92
CA VAL A 63 -1.11 4.24 5.53
C VAL A 63 -0.78 5.72 5.34
N SER A 64 -1.61 6.60 5.88
CA SER A 64 -1.38 8.04 5.79
C SER A 64 -0.10 8.46 6.48
N ALA A 65 0.18 7.87 7.65
CA ALA A 65 1.40 8.16 8.38
C ALA A 65 2.65 7.75 7.61
N ILE A 66 2.57 6.61 6.91
CA ILE A 66 3.67 6.16 6.06
C ILE A 66 3.89 7.17 4.92
N GLN A 67 2.81 7.59 4.27
CA GLN A 67 2.91 8.54 3.16
C GLN A 67 3.50 9.86 3.63
N GLN A 68 3.04 10.36 4.77
CA GLN A 68 3.54 11.60 5.32
C GLN A 68 5.01 11.48 5.67
N SER A 69 5.43 10.35 6.22
CA SER A 69 6.83 10.12 6.56
C SER A 69 7.72 10.09 5.32
N LEU A 70 7.23 9.51 4.22
CA LEU A 70 7.98 9.53 2.97
C LEU A 70 8.18 10.96 2.48
N ASP A 71 7.13 11.79 2.59
CA ASP A 71 7.22 13.19 2.18
C ASP A 71 8.20 13.96 3.06
N GLU A 72 8.22 13.68 4.36
CA GLU A 72 9.13 14.34 5.28
C GLU A 72 10.57 13.93 5.03
N MET A 73 10.82 12.66 4.73
CA MET A 73 12.17 12.16 4.53
C MET A 73 12.77 12.55 3.19
N TYR A 74 11.95 12.57 2.14
CA TYR A 74 12.45 12.73 0.78
C TYR A 74 11.93 13.98 0.07
N GLY A 75 11.15 14.81 0.78
CA GLY A 75 10.50 15.96 0.19
C GLY A 75 9.24 15.54 -0.57
N PRO A 76 8.33 16.48 -0.84
CA PRO A 76 7.05 16.14 -1.48
C PRO A 76 7.22 15.47 -2.84
N ARG A 77 8.19 15.92 -3.63
CA ARG A 77 8.42 15.34 -4.96
C ARG A 77 9.08 13.98 -4.86
N GLY A 78 10.11 13.85 -4.02
CA GLY A 78 10.80 12.58 -3.83
C GLY A 78 9.90 11.55 -3.18
N GLY A 79 9.11 11.96 -2.19
CA GLY A 79 8.18 11.07 -1.53
C GLY A 79 7.13 10.54 -2.50
N ARG A 80 6.64 11.42 -3.39
CA ARG A 80 5.66 11.00 -4.39
C ARG A 80 6.26 9.97 -5.35
N GLY A 81 7.50 10.19 -5.76
CA GLY A 81 8.18 9.25 -6.66
C GLY A 81 8.35 7.89 -6.03
N LEU A 82 8.71 7.86 -4.75
CA LEU A 82 8.85 6.60 -4.02
C LEU A 82 7.49 5.93 -3.86
N ALA A 83 6.46 6.71 -3.55
CA ALA A 83 5.11 6.16 -3.39
C ALA A 83 4.62 5.53 -4.70
N LEU A 84 4.90 6.17 -5.83
CA LEU A 84 4.51 5.61 -7.13
C LEU A 84 5.24 4.30 -7.42
N ARG A 85 6.54 4.25 -7.14
CA ARG A 85 7.31 3.02 -7.36
C ARG A 85 6.83 1.92 -6.42
N ALA A 86 6.56 2.26 -5.17
CA ALA A 86 6.03 1.30 -4.21
C ALA A 86 4.65 0.82 -4.66
N GLY A 87 3.85 1.71 -5.24
CA GLY A 87 2.53 1.32 -5.77
C GLY A 87 2.63 0.28 -6.88
N ARG A 88 3.62 0.44 -7.77
CA ARG A 88 3.85 -0.56 -8.82
C ARG A 88 4.25 -1.91 -8.22
N ALA A 89 5.11 -1.87 -7.22
CA ALA A 89 5.54 -3.09 -6.55
C ALA A 89 4.36 -3.71 -5.80
N CYS A 90 3.51 -2.90 -5.18
CA CYS A 90 2.30 -3.38 -4.53
C CYS A 90 1.40 -4.12 -5.50
N PHE A 91 1.25 -3.58 -6.71
CA PHE A 91 0.41 -4.22 -7.72
C PHE A 91 0.98 -5.59 -8.09
N LYS A 92 2.30 -5.67 -8.24
CA LYS A 92 2.96 -6.94 -8.55
C LYS A 92 2.74 -7.96 -7.43
N TYR A 93 2.93 -7.54 -6.18
CA TYR A 93 2.69 -8.42 -5.04
C TYR A 93 1.22 -8.80 -4.92
N GLY A 94 0.33 -7.85 -5.20
CA GLY A 94 -1.10 -8.11 -5.18
C GLY A 94 -1.50 -9.19 -6.17
N LEU A 95 -0.98 -9.11 -7.38
CA LEU A 95 -1.25 -10.14 -8.38
C LEU A 95 -0.77 -11.50 -7.91
N LYS A 96 0.40 -11.54 -7.27
CA LYS A 96 0.97 -12.79 -6.80
C LYS A 96 0.17 -13.37 -5.63
N GLU A 97 -0.14 -12.51 -4.63
CA GLU A 97 -0.76 -12.98 -3.39
C GLU A 97 -2.26 -13.21 -3.52
N PHE A 98 -2.92 -12.44 -4.37
CA PHE A 98 -4.36 -12.55 -4.55
C PHE A 98 -4.73 -13.13 -5.91
N GLY A 99 -3.77 -13.80 -6.56
CA GLY A 99 -4.00 -14.34 -7.90
C GLY A 99 -5.30 -15.11 -8.07
N PRO A 100 -5.60 -16.07 -7.19
CA PRO A 100 -6.85 -16.82 -7.34
C PRO A 100 -8.10 -15.94 -7.22
N VAL A 101 -8.05 -14.92 -6.37
CA VAL A 101 -9.16 -14.00 -6.20
C VAL A 101 -9.22 -13.04 -7.38
N LEU A 102 -8.05 -12.57 -7.84
CA LEU A 102 -7.97 -11.62 -8.94
C LEU A 102 -8.21 -12.26 -10.31
N GLY A 103 -8.26 -13.58 -10.36
CA GLY A 103 -8.52 -14.26 -11.63
C GLY A 103 -9.79 -13.79 -12.31
N ILE A 104 -10.85 -13.60 -11.53
CA ILE A 104 -12.10 -13.09 -12.06
C ILE A 104 -11.95 -11.64 -12.49
N ALA A 105 -11.24 -10.85 -11.68
CA ALA A 105 -11.00 -9.45 -12.00
C ALA A 105 -10.15 -9.31 -13.27
N ASP A 106 -9.16 -10.21 -13.44
CA ASP A 106 -8.34 -10.20 -14.64
C ASP A 106 -9.17 -10.52 -15.88
N LEU A 107 -10.06 -11.49 -15.77
CA LEU A 107 -10.94 -11.82 -16.87
C LEU A 107 -11.82 -10.63 -17.24
N ALA A 108 -12.38 -9.98 -16.21
CA ALA A 108 -13.20 -8.80 -16.43
C ALA A 108 -12.37 -7.68 -17.07
N PHE A 109 -11.13 -7.49 -16.62
CA PHE A 109 -10.24 -6.49 -17.19
C PHE A 109 -9.99 -6.76 -18.68
N ARG A 110 -9.81 -8.02 -19.04
CA ARG A 110 -9.57 -8.39 -20.44
C ARG A 110 -10.77 -8.09 -21.35
N LEU A 111 -11.95 -8.01 -20.75
CA LEU A 111 -13.17 -7.72 -21.51
C LEU A 111 -13.38 -6.22 -21.70
N LEU A 112 -12.56 -5.37 -21.05
CA LEU A 112 -12.69 -3.93 -21.22
C LEU A 112 -12.20 -3.49 -22.58
N PRO A 113 -12.75 -2.40 -23.13
CA PRO A 113 -12.23 -1.81 -24.35
C PRO A 113 -10.78 -1.38 -24.15
N LEU A 114 -10.00 -1.40 -25.24
CA LEU A 114 -8.58 -1.11 -25.16
C LEU A 114 -8.29 0.25 -24.55
N ASN A 115 -9.05 1.26 -24.91
CA ASN A 115 -8.82 2.60 -24.40
C ASN A 115 -8.98 2.66 -22.88
N MET A 116 -9.92 1.89 -22.32
CA MET A 116 -10.09 1.83 -20.88
C MET A 116 -8.94 1.07 -20.22
N LYS A 117 -8.44 0.02 -20.86
CA LYS A 117 -7.29 -0.73 -20.34
C LYS A 117 -6.07 0.17 -20.26
N LEU A 118 -5.83 0.98 -21.28
CA LEU A 118 -4.69 1.87 -21.29
C LEU A 118 -4.81 2.94 -20.21
N LYS A 119 -6.02 3.46 -20.01
CA LYS A 119 -6.25 4.47 -18.99
C LYS A 119 -6.00 3.91 -17.60
N VAL A 120 -6.54 2.74 -17.32
CA VAL A 120 -6.34 2.10 -16.01
C VAL A 120 -4.87 1.78 -15.79
N GLY A 121 -4.20 1.26 -16.82
CA GLY A 121 -2.79 0.95 -16.71
C GLY A 121 -1.94 2.18 -16.44
N ALA A 122 -2.27 3.30 -17.09
CA ALA A 122 -1.53 4.53 -16.88
C ALA A 122 -1.70 5.07 -15.46
N GLU A 123 -2.87 4.87 -14.88
CA GLU A 123 -3.11 5.31 -13.51
C GLU A 123 -2.40 4.43 -12.49
N VAL A 124 -2.22 3.16 -12.80
CA VAL A 124 -1.56 2.23 -11.90
C VAL A 124 -0.04 2.28 -12.04
N PHE A 125 0.44 2.42 -13.25
CA PHE A 125 1.87 2.43 -13.54
C PHE A 125 2.37 3.80 -13.92
#